data_6ba265e075a74932c4cf4aed6227ad80
#
_entry.id   6ba265e075a74932c4cf4aed6227ad80
#
_cell.length_a   1.000
_cell.length_b   1.000
_cell.length_c   1.000
_cell.angle_alpha   90.00
_cell.angle_beta   90.00
_cell.angle_gamma   90.00
#
_symmetry.space_group_name_H-M   'P 1'
#
loop_
_entity.id
_entity.type
_entity.pdbx_description
1 polymer ?
#
loop_
_entity_poly.entity_id
_entity_poly.type
_entity_poly.pdbx_seq_one_letter_code
_entity_poly.pdbx_strand_id
1 'polypeptide(L)'
;MLARMSDWTPPELPVSAGAILLDEQGRLLILKPTYKSGWTVPGGVMEADGESPWDACRREVLEETGLEVDEGRLVVVDTRPGKDGAKLGLRLLFHCGTVTARAARRIRLQEEEISEHRFAPVDEALELLRKPVRRRVAAGLEAEHATYLENGRPAPGIR
;
A
#
# COMPACT_ATOMS: atom_id res chain seq x y z
N MET A 1 -18.34 -34.33 -14.39
CA MET A 1 -17.29 -34.22 -15.43
C MET A 1 -16.04 -33.64 -14.84
N LEU A 2 -15.03 -34.45 -14.65
CA LEU A 2 -13.74 -33.98 -14.16
C LEU A 2 -13.08 -33.21 -15.29
N ALA A 3 -13.03 -31.87 -15.18
CA ALA A 3 -12.21 -31.06 -16.05
C ALA A 3 -10.78 -31.61 -16.00
N ARG A 4 -10.17 -31.81 -17.15
CA ARG A 4 -8.80 -32.31 -17.22
C ARG A 4 -7.90 -31.34 -16.47
N MET A 5 -7.34 -31.76 -15.35
CA MET A 5 -6.44 -30.95 -14.54
C MET A 5 -5.21 -30.45 -15.33
N SER A 6 -4.95 -31.06 -16.50
CA SER A 6 -3.84 -30.67 -17.38
C SER A 6 -4.03 -29.34 -18.10
N ASP A 7 -5.25 -28.81 -18.17
CA ASP A 7 -5.55 -27.58 -18.91
C ASP A 7 -5.85 -26.39 -18.00
N TRP A 8 -5.79 -26.59 -16.66
CA TRP A 8 -6.02 -25.51 -15.71
C TRP A 8 -4.70 -24.84 -15.32
N THR A 9 -4.65 -23.53 -15.51
CA THR A 9 -3.52 -22.68 -15.10
C THR A 9 -4.01 -21.69 -14.06
N PRO A 10 -3.40 -21.60 -12.89
CA PRO A 10 -3.78 -20.60 -11.90
C PRO A 10 -3.51 -19.18 -12.45
N PRO A 11 -4.34 -18.21 -12.09
CA PRO A 11 -4.10 -16.83 -12.52
C PRO A 11 -2.81 -16.30 -11.87
N GLU A 12 -1.98 -15.65 -12.66
CA GLU A 12 -0.86 -14.86 -12.19
C GLU A 12 -1.28 -13.40 -12.18
N LEU A 13 -1.14 -12.74 -11.03
CA LEU A 13 -1.52 -11.34 -10.89
C LEU A 13 -0.51 -10.57 -10.06
N PRO A 14 -0.29 -9.29 -10.38
CA PRO A 14 0.60 -8.45 -9.58
C PRO A 14 0.00 -8.22 -8.19
N VAL A 15 0.87 -8.31 -7.18
CA VAL A 15 0.53 -8.01 -5.79
C VAL A 15 1.41 -6.86 -5.34
N SER A 16 0.81 -5.82 -4.80
CA SER A 16 1.55 -4.73 -4.15
C SER A 16 1.20 -4.63 -2.68
N ALA A 17 2.12 -4.10 -1.91
CA ALA A 17 1.94 -3.86 -0.49
C ALA A 17 2.40 -2.45 -0.14
N GLY A 18 1.65 -1.78 0.72
CA GLY A 18 1.95 -0.44 1.17
C GLY A 18 1.79 -0.30 2.68
N ALA A 19 2.29 0.81 3.21
CA ALA A 19 2.31 1.09 4.63
C ALA A 19 1.57 2.37 4.99
N ILE A 20 0.73 2.29 6.02
CA ILE A 20 0.27 3.46 6.77
C ILE A 20 1.27 3.70 7.90
N LEU A 21 1.93 4.84 7.87
CA LEU A 21 2.84 5.31 8.89
C LEU A 21 2.40 6.68 9.37
N LEU A 22 2.24 6.83 10.67
CA LEU A 22 1.87 8.10 11.30
C LEU A 22 3.07 8.65 12.08
N ASP A 23 3.15 9.96 12.24
CA ASP A 23 4.09 10.54 13.18
C ASP A 23 3.50 10.63 14.60
N GLU A 24 4.26 11.16 15.54
CA GLU A 24 3.84 11.29 16.95
C GLU A 24 2.64 12.25 17.14
N GLN A 25 2.34 13.08 16.14
CA GLN A 25 1.17 13.96 16.11
C GLN A 25 -0.01 13.36 15.35
N GLY A 26 0.08 12.10 14.91
CA GLY A 26 -0.98 11.44 14.14
C GLY A 26 -1.08 11.87 12.67
N ARG A 27 -0.04 12.53 12.12
CA ARG A 27 -0.01 12.93 10.72
C ARG A 27 0.48 11.78 9.86
N LEU A 28 -0.09 11.63 8.68
CA LEU A 28 0.20 10.54 7.75
C LEU A 28 1.42 10.85 6.88
N LEU A 29 2.32 9.88 6.79
CA LEU A 29 3.44 9.94 5.84
C LEU A 29 2.93 9.69 4.42
N ILE A 30 3.14 10.67 3.55
CA ILE A 30 2.86 10.58 2.13
C ILE A 30 4.11 10.89 1.32
N LEU A 31 4.22 10.27 0.16
CA LEU A 31 5.35 10.38 -0.76
C LEU A 31 4.88 10.88 -2.13
N LYS A 32 5.72 11.67 -2.77
CA LYS A 32 5.48 12.15 -4.12
C LYS A 32 6.38 11.41 -5.11
N PRO A 33 5.80 10.52 -5.93
CA PRO A 33 6.57 9.81 -6.97
C PRO A 33 7.09 10.76 -8.04
N THR A 34 8.24 10.43 -8.63
CA THR A 34 8.81 11.18 -9.75
C THR A 34 8.14 10.86 -11.09
N TYR A 35 7.58 9.65 -11.22
CA TYR A 35 7.10 9.07 -12.49
C TYR A 35 5.57 9.13 -12.68
N LYS A 36 4.84 9.69 -11.75
CA LYS A 36 3.38 9.90 -11.84
C LYS A 36 2.95 11.10 -11.01
N SER A 37 1.79 11.65 -11.37
CA SER A 37 1.18 12.75 -10.63
C SER A 37 0.54 12.29 -9.33
N GLY A 38 0.40 13.21 -8.38
CA GLY A 38 -0.25 13.00 -7.10
C GLY A 38 0.64 12.33 -6.06
N TRP A 39 0.10 12.16 -4.88
CA TRP A 39 0.78 11.58 -3.73
C TRP A 39 0.35 10.14 -3.49
N THR A 40 1.19 9.39 -2.82
CA THR A 40 0.95 7.99 -2.43
C THR A 40 1.46 7.75 -1.01
N VAL A 41 1.21 6.57 -0.47
CA VAL A 41 1.91 6.07 0.73
C VAL A 41 3.09 5.20 0.31
N PRO A 42 4.07 4.96 1.20
CA PRO A 42 5.17 4.05 0.90
C PRO A 42 4.66 2.65 0.49
N GLY A 43 5.27 2.06 -0.50
CA GLY A 43 4.93 0.72 -0.97
C GLY A 43 5.28 0.48 -2.42
N GLY A 44 5.12 -0.75 -2.85
CA GLY A 44 5.40 -1.16 -4.22
C GLY A 44 4.99 -2.59 -4.51
N VAL A 45 5.37 -3.06 -5.70
CA VAL A 45 5.02 -4.38 -6.20
C VAL A 45 5.93 -5.44 -5.59
N MET A 46 5.32 -6.55 -5.19
CA MET A 46 6.01 -7.75 -4.72
C MET A 46 6.91 -8.32 -5.82
N GLU A 47 8.12 -8.73 -5.47
CA GLU A 47 9.05 -9.36 -6.41
C GLU A 47 8.76 -10.87 -6.55
N ALA A 48 9.12 -11.43 -7.71
CA ALA A 48 8.76 -12.79 -8.11
C ALA A 48 9.66 -13.88 -7.51
N ASP A 49 10.59 -13.54 -6.63
CA ASP A 49 11.57 -14.43 -6.02
C ASP A 49 11.05 -15.19 -4.77
N GLY A 50 9.75 -15.18 -4.53
CA GLY A 50 9.13 -15.75 -3.35
C GLY A 50 8.93 -14.76 -2.21
N GLU A 51 9.12 -13.48 -2.47
CA GLU A 51 8.87 -12.41 -1.50
C GLU A 51 7.42 -12.42 -1.05
N SER A 52 7.18 -12.34 0.27
CA SER A 52 5.83 -12.18 0.80
C SER A 52 5.34 -10.72 0.66
N PRO A 53 4.03 -10.47 0.68
CA PRO A 53 3.52 -9.10 0.70
C PRO A 53 4.04 -8.26 1.89
N TRP A 54 4.22 -8.88 3.05
CA TRP A 54 4.78 -8.20 4.21
C TRP A 54 6.25 -7.82 3.99
N ASP A 55 7.05 -8.74 3.46
CA ASP A 55 8.46 -8.45 3.14
C ASP A 55 8.57 -7.38 2.05
N ALA A 56 7.68 -7.40 1.05
CA ALA A 56 7.61 -6.34 0.04
C ALA A 56 7.31 -4.98 0.67
N CYS A 57 6.35 -4.91 1.58
CA CYS A 57 6.02 -3.69 2.31
C CYS A 57 7.25 -3.14 3.05
N ARG A 58 7.92 -3.97 3.82
CA ARG A 58 9.12 -3.59 4.58
C ARG A 58 10.25 -3.12 3.68
N ARG A 59 10.52 -3.86 2.61
CA ARG A 59 11.55 -3.52 1.63
C ARG A 59 11.28 -2.17 0.98
N GLU A 60 10.07 -1.96 0.49
CA GLU A 60 9.70 -0.71 -0.18
C GLU A 60 9.77 0.49 0.77
N VAL A 61 9.29 0.36 2.01
CA VAL A 61 9.42 1.42 3.00
C VAL A 61 10.89 1.77 3.23
N LEU A 62 11.76 0.77 3.37
CA LEU A 62 13.19 0.97 3.58
C LEU A 62 13.85 1.64 2.34
N GLU A 63 13.56 1.15 1.15
CA GLU A 63 14.11 1.68 -0.10
C GLU A 63 13.67 3.13 -0.34
N GLU A 64 12.39 3.41 -0.18
CA GLU A 64 11.81 4.73 -0.48
C GLU A 64 12.12 5.80 0.59
N THR A 65 12.27 5.41 1.85
CA THR A 65 12.36 6.36 2.97
C THR A 65 13.54 6.17 3.91
N GLY A 66 14.19 5.02 3.87
CA GLY A 66 15.22 4.66 4.86
C GLY A 66 14.66 4.24 6.22
N LEU A 67 13.34 4.20 6.39
CA LEU A 67 12.73 3.74 7.64
C LEU A 67 12.70 2.22 7.72
N GLU A 68 13.01 1.69 8.89
CA GLU A 68 12.85 0.28 9.21
C GLU A 68 11.50 0.04 9.88
N VAL A 69 10.77 -0.94 9.39
CA VAL A 69 9.45 -1.34 9.90
C VAL A 69 9.52 -2.79 10.39
N ASP A 70 9.26 -3.00 11.66
CA ASP A 70 9.33 -4.33 12.29
C ASP A 70 7.96 -4.91 12.59
N GLU A 71 6.95 -4.07 12.74
CA GLU A 71 5.59 -4.48 13.08
C GLU A 71 4.59 -3.87 12.10
N GLY A 72 3.54 -4.62 11.82
CA GLY A 72 2.44 -4.15 10.98
C GLY A 72 1.18 -4.97 11.21
N ARG A 73 0.06 -4.34 10.99
CA ARG A 73 -1.27 -4.98 11.06
C ARG A 73 -1.92 -4.86 9.68
N LEU A 74 -2.29 -5.98 9.08
CA LEU A 74 -3.02 -5.96 7.82
C LEU A 74 -4.37 -5.28 8.02
N VAL A 75 -4.62 -4.21 7.28
CA VAL A 75 -5.86 -3.42 7.39
C VAL A 75 -6.71 -3.45 6.13
N VAL A 76 -6.10 -3.64 4.95
CA VAL A 76 -6.84 -3.69 3.68
C VAL A 76 -6.28 -4.76 2.76
N VAL A 77 -7.18 -5.52 2.14
CA VAL A 77 -6.94 -6.29 0.92
C VAL A 77 -7.90 -5.76 -0.14
N ASP A 78 -7.36 -5.12 -1.14
CA ASP A 78 -8.13 -4.52 -2.23
C ASP A 78 -7.84 -5.22 -3.55
N THR A 79 -8.87 -5.47 -4.34
CA THR A 79 -8.73 -5.97 -5.70
C THR A 79 -8.89 -4.80 -6.66
N ARG A 80 -7.96 -4.67 -7.60
CA ARG A 80 -8.03 -3.62 -8.60
C ARG A 80 -8.07 -4.22 -9.99
N PRO A 81 -9.13 -3.94 -10.77
CA PRO A 81 -9.19 -4.40 -12.15
C PRO A 81 -8.07 -3.74 -12.97
N GLY A 82 -7.47 -4.53 -13.85
CA GLY A 82 -6.52 -4.01 -14.83
C GLY A 82 -7.21 -3.13 -15.87
N LYS A 83 -6.43 -2.29 -16.53
CA LYS A 83 -6.90 -1.49 -17.66
C LYS A 83 -6.93 -2.36 -18.93
N ASP A 84 -7.93 -2.15 -19.79
CA ASP A 84 -8.01 -2.72 -21.13
C ASP A 84 -7.80 -4.25 -21.19
N GLY A 85 -8.44 -4.98 -20.28
CA GLY A 85 -8.32 -6.44 -20.20
C GLY A 85 -7.06 -6.95 -19.53
N ALA A 86 -6.26 -6.08 -18.93
CA ALA A 86 -5.12 -6.46 -18.11
C ALA A 86 -5.56 -7.23 -16.86
N LYS A 87 -4.60 -7.96 -16.26
CA LYS A 87 -4.85 -8.80 -15.09
C LYS A 87 -5.33 -8.00 -13.88
N LEU A 88 -6.20 -8.61 -13.09
CA LEU A 88 -6.54 -8.11 -11.77
C LEU A 88 -5.29 -7.99 -10.90
N GLY A 89 -5.17 -6.90 -10.14
CA GLY A 89 -4.10 -6.73 -9.15
C GLY A 89 -4.62 -6.82 -7.73
N LEU A 90 -3.82 -7.34 -6.81
CA LEU A 90 -4.07 -7.26 -5.38
C LEU A 90 -3.26 -6.14 -4.75
N ARG A 91 -3.89 -5.40 -3.86
CA ARG A 91 -3.28 -4.30 -3.11
C ARG A 91 -3.48 -4.54 -1.62
N LEU A 92 -2.40 -4.83 -0.92
CA LEU A 92 -2.43 -4.99 0.53
C LEU A 92 -1.92 -3.72 1.22
N LEU A 93 -2.56 -3.36 2.32
CA LEU A 93 -2.16 -2.20 3.10
C LEU A 93 -1.96 -2.64 4.55
N PHE A 94 -0.79 -2.33 5.09
CA PHE A 94 -0.42 -2.60 6.47
C PHE A 94 -0.36 -1.30 7.27
N HIS A 95 -0.96 -1.28 8.44
CA HIS A 95 -0.77 -0.19 9.40
C HIS A 95 0.47 -0.49 10.21
N CYS A 96 1.52 0.29 10.02
CA CYS A 96 2.83 0.07 10.60
C CYS A 96 3.13 0.98 11.80
N GLY A 97 2.11 1.63 12.33
CA GLY A 97 2.21 2.38 13.58
C GLY A 97 2.82 3.77 13.44
N THR A 98 3.51 4.17 14.48
CA THR A 98 4.03 5.53 14.65
C THR A 98 5.53 5.59 14.41
N VAL A 99 5.94 6.53 13.58
CA VAL A 99 7.34 6.89 13.36
C VAL A 99 7.74 7.91 14.42
N THR A 100 8.82 7.64 15.15
CA THR A 100 9.34 8.59 16.13
C THR A 100 9.87 9.86 15.46
N ALA A 101 9.87 10.98 16.17
CA ALA A 101 10.44 12.22 15.66
C ALA A 101 11.92 12.04 15.25
N ARG A 102 12.66 11.22 15.98
CA ARG A 102 14.06 10.88 15.66
C ARG A 102 14.18 10.12 14.35
N ALA A 103 13.35 9.11 14.13
CA ALA A 103 13.33 8.34 12.89
C ALA A 103 12.87 9.21 11.71
N ALA A 104 11.86 10.05 11.90
CA ALA A 104 11.37 10.98 10.88
C ALA A 104 12.46 11.93 10.37
N ARG A 105 13.34 12.39 11.25
CA ARG A 105 14.49 13.25 10.88
C ARG A 105 15.55 12.51 10.07
N ARG A 106 15.55 11.19 10.06
CA ARG A 106 16.51 10.34 9.35
C ARG A 106 15.99 9.83 8.01
N ILE A 107 14.81 10.26 7.58
CA ILE A 107 14.27 9.85 6.29
C ILE A 107 15.24 10.26 5.18
N ARG A 108 15.55 9.27 4.33
CA ARG A 108 16.33 9.44 3.11
C ARG A 108 15.51 8.94 1.95
N LEU A 109 15.18 9.81 1.04
CA LEU A 109 14.38 9.48 -0.13
C LEU A 109 15.24 8.79 -1.20
N GLN A 110 14.64 7.80 -1.84
CA GLN A 110 15.15 7.21 -3.08
C GLN A 110 14.84 8.21 -4.22
N GLU A 111 15.78 9.13 -4.47
CA GLU A 111 15.56 10.32 -5.31
C GLU A 111 15.12 10.00 -6.75
N GLU A 112 15.50 8.85 -7.28
CA GLU A 112 15.08 8.41 -8.61
C GLU A 112 13.57 8.13 -8.69
N GLU A 113 12.97 7.72 -7.59
CA GLU A 113 11.55 7.33 -7.52
C GLU A 113 10.68 8.28 -6.73
N ILE A 114 11.23 8.92 -5.69
CA ILE A 114 10.51 9.79 -4.76
C ILE A 114 11.15 11.15 -4.69
N SER A 115 10.42 12.19 -5.05
CA SER A 115 10.92 13.57 -5.05
C SER A 115 10.70 14.30 -3.73
N GLU A 116 9.69 13.91 -2.96
CA GLU A 116 9.31 14.63 -1.73
C GLU A 116 8.59 13.69 -0.77
N HIS A 117 8.74 13.92 0.52
CA HIS A 117 7.92 13.31 1.56
C HIS A 117 7.27 14.38 2.42
N ARG A 118 6.16 14.02 3.04
CA ARG A 118 5.44 14.91 3.95
C ARG A 118 4.69 14.11 4.99
N PHE A 119 4.73 14.57 6.24
CA PHE A 119 3.77 14.19 7.25
C PHE A 119 2.66 15.24 7.25
N ALA A 120 1.47 14.86 6.81
CA ALA A 120 0.33 15.76 6.71
C ALA A 120 -0.82 15.32 7.63
N PRO A 121 -1.60 16.26 8.19
CA PRO A 121 -2.85 15.91 8.85
C PRO A 121 -3.66 14.95 7.98
N VAL A 122 -4.32 13.97 8.58
CA VAL A 122 -4.97 12.87 7.83
C VAL A 122 -5.94 13.38 6.77
N ASP A 123 -6.76 14.37 7.09
CA ASP A 123 -7.71 14.97 6.16
C ASP A 123 -7.01 15.62 4.94
N GLU A 124 -5.95 16.39 5.16
CA GLU A 124 -5.15 16.99 4.09
C GLU A 124 -4.42 15.90 3.27
N ALA A 125 -3.83 14.93 3.94
CA ALA A 125 -3.14 13.82 3.27
C ALA A 125 -4.10 13.06 2.35
N LEU A 126 -5.31 12.74 2.80
CA LEU A 126 -6.31 12.06 2.00
C LEU A 126 -6.70 12.85 0.75
N GLU A 127 -6.77 14.17 0.83
CA GLU A 127 -7.04 15.01 -0.35
C GLU A 127 -5.89 15.01 -1.37
N LEU A 128 -4.65 14.94 -0.89
CA LEU A 128 -3.46 14.89 -1.74
C LEU A 128 -3.25 13.54 -2.41
N LEU A 129 -3.68 12.45 -1.77
CA LEU A 129 -3.54 11.09 -2.30
C LEU A 129 -4.37 10.89 -3.57
N ARG A 130 -3.83 10.13 -4.52
CA ARG A 130 -4.59 9.67 -5.69
C ARG A 130 -5.81 8.87 -5.25
N LYS A 131 -6.91 8.99 -6.00
CA LYS A 131 -8.21 8.39 -5.63
C LYS A 131 -8.15 6.93 -5.17
N PRO A 132 -7.49 5.99 -5.88
CA PRO A 132 -7.47 4.60 -5.43
C PRO A 132 -6.71 4.41 -4.12
N VAL A 133 -5.61 5.13 -3.94
CA VAL A 133 -4.82 5.11 -2.71
C VAL A 133 -5.60 5.73 -1.56
N ARG A 134 -6.25 6.87 -1.81
CA ARG A 134 -7.10 7.57 -0.83
C ARG A 134 -8.16 6.65 -0.23
N ARG A 135 -8.90 5.92 -1.08
CA ARG A 135 -9.96 5.01 -0.63
C ARG A 135 -9.43 3.91 0.28
N ARG A 136 -8.32 3.29 -0.11
CA ARG A 136 -7.69 2.24 0.68
C ARG A 136 -7.16 2.74 2.01
N VAL A 137 -6.47 3.87 1.99
CA VAL A 137 -5.90 4.48 3.20
C VAL A 137 -7.00 4.92 4.16
N ALA A 138 -8.06 5.56 3.65
CA ALA A 138 -9.20 5.94 4.48
C ALA A 138 -9.85 4.73 5.16
N ALA A 139 -10.07 3.65 4.42
CA ALA A 139 -10.60 2.41 4.98
C ALA A 139 -9.64 1.79 5.99
N GLY A 140 -8.34 1.77 5.69
CA GLY A 140 -7.32 1.19 6.56
C GLY A 140 -7.12 1.94 7.88
N LEU A 141 -7.25 3.26 7.88
CA LEU A 141 -7.16 4.08 9.09
C LEU A 141 -8.31 3.81 10.08
N GLU A 142 -9.48 3.44 9.59
CA GLU A 142 -10.66 3.13 10.41
C GLU A 142 -10.80 1.63 10.73
N ALA A 143 -10.00 0.78 10.10
CA ALA A 143 -10.17 -0.66 10.19
C ALA A 143 -9.72 -1.23 11.53
N GLU A 144 -10.61 -1.91 12.22
CA GLU A 144 -10.31 -2.71 13.42
C GLU A 144 -9.76 -4.10 13.03
N HIS A 145 -10.17 -4.60 11.87
CA HIS A 145 -9.75 -5.87 11.29
C HIS A 145 -9.37 -5.68 9.81
N ALA A 146 -8.78 -6.69 9.22
CA ALA A 146 -8.49 -6.67 7.79
C ALA A 146 -9.79 -6.49 6.99
N THR A 147 -9.83 -5.46 6.16
CA THR A 147 -11.00 -5.09 5.36
C THR A 147 -10.80 -5.49 3.91
N TYR A 148 -11.76 -6.22 3.36
CA TYR A 148 -11.78 -6.57 1.94
C TYR A 148 -12.47 -5.48 1.14
N LEU A 149 -11.82 -5.02 0.07
CA LEU A 149 -12.35 -4.02 -0.84
C LEU A 149 -12.27 -4.50 -2.30
N GLU A 150 -13.13 -3.96 -3.13
CA GLU A 150 -13.05 -4.10 -4.59
C GLU A 150 -12.99 -2.70 -5.20
N ASN A 151 -11.90 -2.41 -5.89
CA ASN A 151 -11.62 -1.09 -6.45
C ASN A 151 -11.74 0.05 -5.41
N GLY A 152 -11.23 -0.22 -4.20
CA GLY A 152 -11.23 0.71 -3.07
C GLY A 152 -12.59 0.91 -2.39
N ARG A 153 -13.57 0.05 -2.65
CA ARG A 153 -14.93 0.16 -2.11
C ARG A 153 -15.36 -1.13 -1.42
N PRO A 154 -16.21 -1.05 -0.40
CA PRO A 154 -16.80 -2.24 0.20
C PRO A 154 -17.54 -3.07 -0.86
N ALA A 155 -17.36 -4.39 -0.80
CA ALA A 155 -18.05 -5.30 -1.70
C ALA A 155 -19.38 -5.73 -1.10
N PRO A 156 -20.47 -5.82 -1.93
CA PRO A 156 -21.77 -6.31 -1.46
C PRO A 156 -21.66 -7.71 -0.86
N GLY A 157 -22.26 -7.91 0.31
CA GLY A 157 -22.28 -9.21 0.99
C GLY A 157 -21.05 -9.54 1.84
N ILE A 158 -20.04 -8.69 1.85
CA ILE A 158 -18.85 -8.83 2.70
C ILE A 158 -18.97 -7.87 3.89
N ARG A 159 -18.70 -8.40 5.11
CA ARG A 159 -18.76 -7.64 6.36
C ARG A 159 -17.45 -7.77 7.11
#